data_c727a42b09badaa67a1277be994035d9
#
_entry.id   c727a42b09badaa67a1277be994035d9
#
_cell.length_a   1.000
_cell.length_b   1.000
_cell.length_c   1.000
_cell.angle_alpha   90.00
_cell.angle_beta   90.00
_cell.angle_gamma   90.00
#
_symmetry.space_group_name_H-M   'P 1'
#
loop_
_entity.id
_entity.type
_entity.pdbx_description
1 polymer ?
#
loop_
_entity_poly.entity_id
_entity_poly.type
_entity_poly.pdbx_seq_one_letter_code
_entity_poly.pdbx_strand_id
1 'polypeptide(L)'
;GKLDVIIIALPFGDAGILPDMAGAPTLKLKLSAFCRLFEESARQTRHENFGLWFGNQFMPRDLGLWGYAAISAPTLGSALETLTNLFCYQQGSSFLRCVRRKDGLLRLEYQIVAPEIVARRQDAELSLGMFLNVIRECCGPKWAPEEVHFEHPRPQAWRDHEEAFAAPVYFSQPTNALIFRSDILERPMPARDLQLLTVMQTCMEKLGPSSQAADGLFGRIRAAIRMRLPGGYPSLEQIAHDLRISPGAVQRELSDHSATYKDA
;
A
#
# COMPACT_ATOMS: atom_id res chain seq x y z
N GLY A 1 2.47 9.74 25.81
CA GLY A 1 1.92 10.30 27.05
C GLY A 1 0.49 10.78 26.88
N LYS A 2 -0.09 11.51 27.84
CA LYS A 2 -1.48 12.00 27.78
C LYS A 2 -1.78 12.94 26.60
N LEU A 3 -0.81 13.64 26.06
CA LEU A 3 -0.98 14.53 24.90
C LEU A 3 -1.23 13.71 23.60
N ASP A 4 -0.58 12.57 23.46
CA ASP A 4 -0.70 11.72 22.27
C ASP A 4 -2.11 11.13 22.15
N VAL A 5 -2.75 10.80 23.27
CA VAL A 5 -4.13 10.28 23.32
C VAL A 5 -5.18 11.35 22.99
N ILE A 6 -4.97 12.60 23.39
CA ILE A 6 -5.90 13.71 23.11
C ILE A 6 -5.84 14.12 21.63
N ILE A 7 -4.67 14.10 21.03
CA ILE A 7 -4.48 14.41 19.60
C ILE A 7 -5.17 13.39 18.70
N ILE A 8 -5.24 12.12 19.14
CA ILE A 8 -5.88 11.04 18.37
C ILE A 8 -7.42 11.07 18.53
N ALA A 9 -7.94 11.48 19.68
CA ALA A 9 -9.39 11.39 19.97
C ALA A 9 -10.25 12.37 19.16
N LEU A 10 -9.79 13.58 18.86
CA LEU A 10 -10.56 14.59 18.11
C LEU A 10 -10.71 14.23 16.61
N PRO A 11 -9.64 13.84 15.89
CA PRO A 11 -9.75 13.43 14.48
C PRO A 11 -10.60 12.19 14.26
N PHE A 12 -10.70 11.29 15.25
CA PHE A 12 -11.51 10.07 15.14
C PHE A 12 -13.01 10.39 14.99
N GLY A 13 -13.53 11.37 15.73
CA GLY A 13 -14.92 11.82 15.63
C GLY A 13 -15.26 12.35 14.24
N ASP A 14 -14.42 13.22 13.69
CA ASP A 14 -14.58 13.81 12.36
C ASP A 14 -14.42 12.78 11.23
N ALA A 15 -13.61 11.75 11.45
CA ALA A 15 -13.50 10.61 10.54
C ALA A 15 -14.66 9.58 10.68
N GLY A 16 -15.55 9.77 11.64
CA GLY A 16 -16.67 8.86 11.94
C GLY A 16 -16.22 7.59 12.68
N ILE A 17 -15.14 7.67 13.45
CA ILE A 17 -14.59 6.58 14.25
C ILE A 17 -14.84 6.91 15.73
N LEU A 18 -15.53 6.03 16.44
CA LEU A 18 -15.72 6.21 17.88
C LEU A 18 -14.39 5.93 18.63
N PRO A 19 -14.02 6.74 19.64
CA PRO A 19 -12.78 6.56 20.41
C PRO A 19 -12.61 5.15 20.97
N ASP A 20 -13.68 4.51 21.42
CA ASP A 20 -13.68 3.15 21.96
C ASP A 20 -13.34 2.09 20.89
N MET A 21 -13.54 2.39 19.61
CA MET A 21 -13.19 1.49 18.51
C MET A 21 -11.71 1.58 18.14
N ALA A 22 -11.03 2.69 18.46
CA ALA A 22 -9.64 2.93 18.08
C ALA A 22 -8.66 1.94 18.73
N GLY A 23 -9.02 1.35 19.86
CA GLY A 23 -8.25 0.32 20.56
C GLY A 23 -8.50 -1.11 20.06
N ALA A 24 -9.41 -1.32 19.12
CA ALA A 24 -9.74 -2.66 18.64
C ALA A 24 -8.72 -3.12 17.56
N PRO A 25 -7.95 -4.20 17.80
CA PRO A 25 -6.90 -4.66 16.86
C PRO A 25 -7.46 -5.17 15.52
N THR A 26 -8.78 -5.35 15.43
CA THR A 26 -9.48 -5.83 14.22
C THR A 26 -10.33 -4.76 13.56
N LEU A 27 -10.18 -3.49 13.93
CA LEU A 27 -10.95 -2.40 13.38
C LEU A 27 -10.72 -2.27 11.86
N LYS A 28 -11.77 -2.50 11.08
CA LYS A 28 -11.76 -2.29 9.63
C LYS A 28 -12.28 -0.89 9.34
N LEU A 29 -11.42 -0.03 8.82
CA LEU A 29 -11.76 1.32 8.39
C LEU A 29 -11.94 1.37 6.88
N LYS A 30 -12.91 2.17 6.42
CA LYS A 30 -12.96 2.56 5.00
C LYS A 30 -11.74 3.41 4.69
N LEU A 31 -11.10 3.19 3.54
CA LEU A 31 -9.92 3.95 3.11
C LEU A 31 -10.16 5.46 3.12
N SER A 32 -11.35 5.91 2.69
CA SER A 32 -11.73 7.33 2.74
C SER A 32 -11.80 7.91 4.15
N ALA A 33 -12.19 7.11 5.14
CA ALA A 33 -12.19 7.52 6.54
C ALA A 33 -10.77 7.59 7.10
N PHE A 34 -9.93 6.63 6.72
CA PHE A 34 -8.51 6.60 7.09
C PHE A 34 -7.75 7.81 6.53
N CYS A 35 -7.91 8.12 5.24
CA CYS A 35 -7.30 9.32 4.64
C CYS A 35 -7.76 10.59 5.35
N ARG A 36 -9.07 10.74 5.59
CA ARG A 36 -9.59 11.92 6.34
C ARG A 36 -9.01 12.03 7.74
N LEU A 37 -8.85 10.91 8.45
CA LEU A 37 -8.25 10.90 9.78
C LEU A 37 -6.84 11.52 9.76
N PHE A 38 -5.99 11.13 8.81
CA PHE A 38 -4.63 11.64 8.71
C PHE A 38 -4.56 13.10 8.25
N GLU A 39 -5.39 13.50 7.27
CA GLU A 39 -5.48 14.89 6.82
C GLU A 39 -6.00 15.81 7.95
N GLU A 40 -7.00 15.37 8.70
CA GLU A 40 -7.53 16.10 9.85
C GLU A 40 -6.52 16.18 11.00
N SER A 41 -5.78 15.09 11.26
CA SER A 41 -4.71 15.08 12.25
C SER A 41 -3.62 16.08 11.90
N ALA A 42 -3.19 16.16 10.64
CA ALA A 42 -2.23 17.15 10.16
C ALA A 42 -2.73 18.58 10.38
N ARG A 43 -4.02 18.84 10.07
CA ARG A 43 -4.66 20.15 10.24
C ARG A 43 -4.75 20.56 11.71
N GLN A 44 -5.22 19.68 12.58
CA GLN A 44 -5.44 20.00 14.01
C GLN A 44 -4.12 20.15 14.78
N THR A 45 -3.12 19.32 14.45
CA THR A 45 -1.79 19.42 15.08
C THR A 45 -0.94 20.54 14.49
N ARG A 46 -1.36 21.15 13.38
CA ARG A 46 -0.58 22.08 12.56
C ARG A 46 0.78 21.49 12.13
N HIS A 47 0.82 20.18 12.00
CA HIS A 47 2.01 19.46 11.54
C HIS A 47 1.80 19.09 10.06
N GLU A 48 2.33 19.92 9.16
CA GLU A 48 2.10 19.81 7.72
C GLU A 48 2.41 18.42 7.17
N ASN A 49 3.48 17.78 7.64
CA ASN A 49 3.97 16.47 7.21
C ASN A 49 3.66 15.39 8.25
N PHE A 50 2.44 15.38 8.79
CA PHE A 50 2.03 14.44 9.85
C PHE A 50 2.12 12.98 9.39
N GLY A 51 1.68 12.67 8.16
CA GLY A 51 1.77 11.34 7.57
C GLY A 51 3.21 10.86 7.44
N LEU A 52 4.11 11.72 6.96
CA LEU A 52 5.53 11.46 6.87
C LEU A 52 6.14 11.13 8.25
N TRP A 53 5.88 12.00 9.22
CA TRP A 53 6.37 11.83 10.60
C TRP A 53 5.89 10.51 11.20
N PHE A 54 4.61 10.18 11.02
CA PHE A 54 4.02 8.94 11.54
C PHE A 54 4.57 7.71 10.80
N GLY A 55 4.63 7.76 9.46
CA GLY A 55 5.12 6.66 8.63
C GLY A 55 6.56 6.26 8.93
N ASN A 56 7.42 7.24 9.22
CA ASN A 56 8.81 6.98 9.57
C ASN A 56 8.99 6.25 10.92
N GLN A 57 8.02 6.36 11.82
CA GLN A 57 8.03 5.66 13.10
C GLN A 57 7.40 4.28 13.05
N PHE A 58 6.71 3.97 11.96
CA PHE A 58 5.98 2.71 11.79
C PHE A 58 6.97 1.55 11.58
N MET A 59 6.94 0.59 12.48
CA MET A 59 7.75 -0.62 12.33
C MET A 59 7.00 -1.64 11.44
N PRO A 60 7.71 -2.49 10.68
CA PRO A 60 7.04 -3.49 9.86
C PRO A 60 6.04 -4.37 10.61
N ARG A 61 6.30 -4.65 11.89
CA ARG A 61 5.41 -5.44 12.76
C ARG A 61 4.08 -4.75 13.07
N ASP A 62 4.05 -3.43 13.03
CA ASP A 62 2.82 -2.64 13.28
C ASP A 62 1.80 -2.79 12.15
N LEU A 63 2.24 -3.29 10.98
CA LEU A 63 1.37 -3.67 9.86
C LEU A 63 0.59 -4.98 10.10
N GLY A 64 0.68 -5.57 11.29
CA GLY A 64 -0.01 -6.80 11.64
C GLY A 64 0.40 -8.00 10.77
N LEU A 65 -0.57 -8.85 10.41
CA LEU A 65 -0.30 -10.07 9.62
C LEU A 65 0.49 -9.80 8.33
N TRP A 66 0.18 -8.71 7.66
CA TRP A 66 0.83 -8.31 6.40
C TRP A 66 2.32 -7.98 6.60
N GLY A 67 2.63 -7.19 7.62
CA GLY A 67 4.01 -6.87 7.96
C GLY A 67 4.80 -8.09 8.44
N TYR A 68 4.20 -8.93 9.30
CA TYR A 68 4.81 -10.19 9.73
C TYR A 68 5.09 -11.13 8.55
N ALA A 69 4.16 -11.26 7.59
CA ALA A 69 4.40 -12.03 6.38
C ALA A 69 5.62 -11.51 5.60
N ALA A 70 5.72 -10.19 5.41
CA ALA A 70 6.84 -9.59 4.70
C ALA A 70 8.19 -9.85 5.38
N ILE A 71 8.32 -9.58 6.67
CA ILE A 71 9.61 -9.74 7.38
C ILE A 71 10.00 -11.20 7.58
N SER A 72 9.04 -12.14 7.50
CA SER A 72 9.29 -13.59 7.60
C SER A 72 9.75 -14.20 6.27
N ALA A 73 9.71 -13.46 5.18
CA ALA A 73 10.15 -13.91 3.86
C ALA A 73 11.67 -14.22 3.84
N PRO A 74 12.15 -15.09 2.94
CA PRO A 74 13.57 -15.48 2.89
C PRO A 74 14.51 -14.33 2.57
N THR A 75 14.15 -13.51 1.60
CA THR A 75 14.95 -12.38 1.10
C THR A 75 14.12 -11.11 1.00
N LEU A 76 14.78 -9.96 0.83
CA LEU A 76 14.07 -8.70 0.62
C LEU A 76 13.20 -8.74 -0.65
N GLY A 77 13.68 -9.37 -1.72
CA GLY A 77 12.89 -9.55 -2.94
C GLY A 77 11.58 -10.28 -2.67
N SER A 78 11.65 -11.43 -1.99
CA SER A 78 10.45 -12.19 -1.61
C SER A 78 9.59 -11.45 -0.56
N ALA A 79 10.16 -10.60 0.29
CA ALA A 79 9.40 -9.72 1.19
C ALA A 79 8.57 -8.69 0.40
N LEU A 80 9.18 -8.03 -0.59
CA LEU A 80 8.48 -7.08 -1.46
C LEU A 80 7.41 -7.77 -2.33
N GLU A 81 7.68 -8.97 -2.84
CA GLU A 81 6.68 -9.79 -3.53
C GLU A 81 5.51 -10.16 -2.60
N THR A 82 5.81 -10.53 -1.36
CA THR A 82 4.78 -10.82 -0.35
C THR A 82 3.91 -9.59 -0.07
N LEU A 83 4.53 -8.41 0.10
CA LEU A 83 3.81 -7.16 0.29
C LEU A 83 2.88 -6.86 -0.89
N THR A 84 3.38 -6.96 -2.12
CA THR A 84 2.59 -6.64 -3.32
C THR A 84 1.48 -7.65 -3.57
N ASN A 85 1.74 -8.94 -3.42
CA ASN A 85 0.77 -10.01 -3.65
C ASN A 85 -0.37 -10.04 -2.61
N LEU A 86 -0.05 -9.71 -1.36
CA LEU A 86 -1.03 -9.69 -0.27
C LEU A 86 -1.69 -8.32 -0.05
N PHE A 87 -1.30 -7.30 -0.81
CA PHE A 87 -1.79 -5.94 -0.61
C PHE A 87 -3.31 -5.83 -0.77
N CYS A 88 -3.91 -6.60 -1.67
CA CYS A 88 -5.36 -6.62 -1.89
C CYS A 88 -6.16 -7.07 -0.64
N TYR A 89 -5.54 -7.82 0.27
CA TYR A 89 -6.14 -8.21 1.56
C TYR A 89 -5.99 -7.12 2.62
N GLN A 90 -5.01 -6.25 2.46
CA GLN A 90 -4.75 -5.14 3.38
C GLN A 90 -5.61 -3.92 3.05
N GLN A 91 -5.67 -3.53 1.77
CA GLN A 91 -6.31 -2.30 1.34
C GLN A 91 -6.94 -2.45 -0.04
N GLY A 92 -8.22 -2.07 -0.17
CA GLY A 92 -8.91 -1.97 -1.45
C GLY A 92 -8.75 -0.59 -2.10
N SER A 93 -9.17 -0.47 -3.37
CA SER A 93 -9.17 0.79 -4.14
C SER A 93 -7.81 1.51 -4.22
N SER A 94 -6.74 0.73 -4.16
CA SER A 94 -5.35 1.19 -4.28
C SER A 94 -4.49 0.05 -4.83
N PHE A 95 -3.29 0.36 -5.29
CA PHE A 95 -2.33 -0.66 -5.70
C PHE A 95 -0.96 -0.45 -5.05
N LEU A 96 -0.27 -1.56 -4.87
CA LEU A 96 1.14 -1.63 -4.53
C LEU A 96 1.80 -2.59 -5.51
N ARG A 97 2.85 -2.14 -6.20
CA ARG A 97 3.57 -2.99 -7.18
C ARG A 97 5.05 -2.65 -7.24
N CYS A 98 5.87 -3.63 -7.59
CA CYS A 98 7.28 -3.44 -7.84
C CYS A 98 7.54 -3.57 -9.35
N VAL A 99 8.05 -2.51 -9.99
CA VAL A 99 8.26 -2.44 -11.44
C VAL A 99 9.74 -2.17 -11.73
N ARG A 100 10.30 -2.91 -12.68
CA ARG A 100 11.67 -2.66 -13.16
C ARG A 100 11.66 -1.55 -14.22
N ARG A 101 12.46 -0.51 -14.02
CA ARG A 101 12.68 0.57 -14.98
C ARG A 101 13.64 0.13 -16.10
N LYS A 102 13.64 0.87 -17.20
CA LYS A 102 14.55 0.63 -18.34
C LYS A 102 16.03 0.82 -18.00
N ASP A 103 16.33 1.67 -17.01
CA ASP A 103 17.68 1.92 -16.48
C ASP A 103 18.16 0.86 -15.47
N GLY A 104 17.35 -0.18 -15.22
CA GLY A 104 17.65 -1.27 -14.30
C GLY A 104 17.27 -1.02 -12.85
N LEU A 105 16.84 0.20 -12.50
CA LEU A 105 16.31 0.49 -11.18
C LEU A 105 14.93 -0.15 -10.97
N LEU A 106 14.57 -0.37 -9.72
CA LEU A 106 13.25 -0.81 -9.30
C LEU A 106 12.44 0.37 -8.80
N ARG A 107 11.13 0.33 -9.03
CA ARG A 107 10.13 1.24 -8.46
C ARG A 107 9.16 0.42 -7.63
N LEU A 108 9.11 0.66 -6.33
CA LEU A 108 8.00 0.22 -5.49
C LEU A 108 6.95 1.33 -5.50
N GLU A 109 5.88 1.13 -6.27
CA GLU A 109 4.84 2.12 -6.52
C GLU A 109 3.61 1.86 -5.67
N TYR A 110 3.08 2.93 -5.09
CA TYR A 110 1.83 2.94 -4.35
C TYR A 110 0.92 4.07 -4.82
N GLN A 111 -0.37 3.78 -5.00
CA GLN A 111 -1.35 4.81 -5.32
C GLN A 111 -2.77 4.39 -4.93
N ILE A 112 -3.55 5.32 -4.38
CA ILE A 112 -5.00 5.21 -4.24
C ILE A 112 -5.63 5.53 -5.60
N VAL A 113 -6.47 4.61 -6.11
CA VAL A 113 -7.15 4.76 -7.41
C VAL A 113 -8.62 5.15 -7.28
N ALA A 114 -9.14 5.25 -6.05
CA ALA A 114 -10.50 5.72 -5.78
C ALA A 114 -10.63 7.22 -6.10
N PRO A 115 -11.39 7.63 -7.13
CA PRO A 115 -11.46 9.01 -7.56
C PRO A 115 -12.13 9.95 -6.53
N GLU A 116 -12.95 9.39 -5.67
CA GLU A 116 -13.62 10.11 -4.57
C GLU A 116 -12.67 10.49 -3.42
N ILE A 117 -11.48 9.86 -3.34
CA ILE A 117 -10.48 10.16 -2.32
C ILE A 117 -9.47 11.16 -2.90
N VAL A 118 -9.79 12.44 -2.81
CA VAL A 118 -8.95 13.53 -3.34
C VAL A 118 -7.85 13.91 -2.33
N ALA A 119 -8.21 14.07 -1.05
CA ALA A 119 -7.28 14.39 0.03
C ALA A 119 -6.60 13.09 0.51
N ARG A 120 -5.40 12.82 -0.01
CA ARG A 120 -4.65 11.56 0.23
C ARG A 120 -3.14 11.75 0.36
N ARG A 121 -2.72 13.00 0.57
CA ARG A 121 -1.31 13.33 0.71
C ARG A 121 -0.69 12.66 1.93
N GLN A 122 -1.34 12.79 3.08
CA GLN A 122 -0.84 12.23 4.33
C GLN A 122 -0.74 10.71 4.28
N ASP A 123 -1.68 10.05 3.59
CA ASP A 123 -1.65 8.61 3.35
C ASP A 123 -0.47 8.19 2.45
N ALA A 124 -0.18 8.96 1.39
CA ALA A 124 0.95 8.69 0.51
C ALA A 124 2.29 8.80 1.26
N GLU A 125 2.46 9.84 2.06
CA GLU A 125 3.66 10.07 2.87
C GLU A 125 3.84 8.98 3.94
N LEU A 126 2.76 8.62 4.64
CA LEU A 126 2.70 7.52 5.60
C LEU A 126 3.13 6.20 4.93
N SER A 127 2.52 5.87 3.80
CA SER A 127 2.73 4.59 3.12
C SER A 127 4.17 4.42 2.64
N LEU A 128 4.77 5.45 2.02
CA LEU A 128 6.16 5.37 1.59
C LEU A 128 7.13 5.27 2.78
N GLY A 129 6.84 5.94 3.90
CA GLY A 129 7.61 5.78 5.15
C GLY A 129 7.56 4.35 5.69
N MET A 130 6.37 3.72 5.71
CA MET A 130 6.23 2.33 6.11
C MET A 130 7.01 1.37 5.20
N PHE A 131 6.92 1.53 3.88
CA PHE A 131 7.65 0.69 2.92
C PHE A 131 9.16 0.87 3.04
N LEU A 132 9.62 2.10 3.25
CA LEU A 132 11.02 2.38 3.56
C LEU A 132 11.50 1.56 4.76
N ASN A 133 10.71 1.50 5.82
CA ASN A 133 11.08 0.78 7.04
C ASN A 133 11.10 -0.73 6.86
N VAL A 134 10.28 -1.30 5.96
CA VAL A 134 10.42 -2.72 5.57
C VAL A 134 11.77 -2.98 4.89
N ILE A 135 12.22 -2.08 4.02
CA ILE A 135 13.53 -2.22 3.38
C ILE A 135 14.66 -2.00 4.40
N ARG A 136 14.51 -1.03 5.28
CA ARG A 136 15.47 -0.76 6.37
C ARG A 136 15.59 -1.90 7.38
N GLU A 137 14.54 -2.68 7.60
CA GLU A 137 14.61 -3.91 8.44
C GLU A 137 15.67 -4.88 7.89
N CYS A 138 15.79 -4.97 6.56
CA CYS A 138 16.78 -5.82 5.89
C CYS A 138 18.14 -5.13 5.69
N CYS A 139 18.13 -3.90 5.22
CA CYS A 139 19.33 -3.20 4.74
C CYS A 139 20.00 -2.33 5.82
N GLY A 140 19.34 -2.19 6.97
CA GLY A 140 19.77 -1.36 8.08
C GLY A 140 19.17 0.05 8.08
N PRO A 141 19.14 0.71 9.25
CA PRO A 141 18.38 1.97 9.45
C PRO A 141 18.91 3.17 8.65
N LYS A 142 20.14 3.12 8.16
CA LYS A 142 20.74 4.19 7.35
C LYS A 142 20.56 3.98 5.85
N TRP A 143 19.90 2.88 5.44
CA TRP A 143 19.64 2.66 4.03
C TRP A 143 18.68 3.74 3.48
N ALA A 144 18.97 4.18 2.27
CA ALA A 144 18.18 5.19 1.55
C ALA A 144 17.93 4.74 0.11
N PRO A 145 16.78 5.09 -0.48
CA PRO A 145 16.53 4.90 -1.91
C PRO A 145 17.37 5.87 -2.76
N GLU A 146 17.44 5.64 -4.06
CA GLU A 146 18.07 6.57 -5.01
C GLU A 146 17.20 7.82 -5.20
N GLU A 147 15.88 7.65 -5.25
CA GLU A 147 14.89 8.71 -5.42
C GLU A 147 13.59 8.36 -4.70
N VAL A 148 12.84 9.38 -4.29
CA VAL A 148 11.46 9.24 -3.81
C VAL A 148 10.54 10.13 -4.65
N HIS A 149 9.41 9.59 -5.08
CA HIS A 149 8.41 10.29 -5.87
C HIS A 149 7.10 10.40 -5.12
N PHE A 150 6.48 11.57 -5.17
CA PHE A 150 5.13 11.83 -4.67
C PHE A 150 4.24 12.41 -5.75
N GLU A 151 2.97 11.97 -5.84
CA GLU A 151 1.98 12.50 -6.77
C GLU A 151 1.51 13.91 -6.39
N HIS A 152 1.49 14.25 -5.11
CA HIS A 152 1.05 15.56 -4.63
C HIS A 152 2.04 16.69 -4.95
N PRO A 153 1.58 17.96 -4.98
CA PRO A 153 2.45 19.12 -5.12
C PRO A 153 3.45 19.24 -3.98
N ARG A 154 4.55 19.96 -4.23
CA ARG A 154 5.58 20.23 -3.24
C ARG A 154 5.02 21.03 -2.05
N PRO A 155 5.08 20.51 -0.81
CA PRO A 155 4.66 21.23 0.39
C PRO A 155 5.67 22.29 0.80
N GLN A 156 5.30 23.18 1.74
CA GLN A 156 6.23 24.21 2.24
C GLN A 156 7.41 23.59 2.99
N ALA A 157 7.14 22.63 3.86
CA ALA A 157 8.15 21.91 4.62
C ALA A 157 8.71 20.67 3.86
N TRP A 158 8.97 20.80 2.55
CA TRP A 158 9.42 19.70 1.69
C TRP A 158 10.79 19.13 2.08
N ARG A 159 11.63 19.92 2.77
CA ARG A 159 12.95 19.45 3.23
C ARG A 159 12.87 18.33 4.25
N ASP A 160 11.80 18.27 5.02
CA ASP A 160 11.56 17.19 5.97
C ASP A 160 11.47 15.83 5.24
N HIS A 161 10.99 15.84 3.99
CA HIS A 161 10.90 14.61 3.17
C HIS A 161 12.31 14.13 2.79
N GLU A 162 13.20 15.01 2.31
CA GLU A 162 14.58 14.63 1.99
C GLU A 162 15.34 14.15 3.23
N GLU A 163 15.11 14.77 4.38
CA GLU A 163 15.70 14.34 5.66
C GLU A 163 15.18 12.96 6.08
N ALA A 164 13.87 12.73 6.02
CA ALA A 164 13.22 11.49 6.42
C ALA A 164 13.63 10.30 5.56
N PHE A 165 13.68 10.49 4.24
CA PHE A 165 14.07 9.45 3.29
C PHE A 165 15.59 9.35 3.09
N ALA A 166 16.36 10.37 3.48
CA ALA A 166 17.79 10.53 3.21
C ALA A 166 18.12 10.42 1.70
N ALA A 167 17.22 10.92 0.83
CA ALA A 167 17.27 10.81 -0.62
C ALA A 167 16.61 12.01 -1.29
N PRO A 168 16.94 12.29 -2.58
CA PRO A 168 16.22 13.28 -3.38
C PRO A 168 14.73 12.96 -3.49
N VAL A 169 13.87 13.98 -3.30
CA VAL A 169 12.40 13.83 -3.36
C VAL A 169 11.82 14.67 -4.49
N TYR A 170 11.04 14.03 -5.35
CA TYR A 170 10.37 14.64 -6.50
C TYR A 170 8.86 14.65 -6.30
N PHE A 171 8.26 15.83 -6.42
CA PHE A 171 6.82 16.04 -6.27
C PHE A 171 6.12 16.19 -7.64
N SER A 172 4.79 16.14 -7.65
CA SER A 172 3.97 16.19 -8.86
C SER A 172 4.33 15.08 -9.87
N GLN A 173 4.64 13.91 -9.37
CA GLN A 173 4.94 12.73 -10.17
C GLN A 173 3.68 11.91 -10.47
N PRO A 174 3.69 11.04 -11.51
CA PRO A 174 2.52 10.23 -11.86
C PRO A 174 2.05 9.28 -10.75
N THR A 175 2.98 8.79 -9.90
CA THR A 175 2.70 7.85 -8.79
C THR A 175 3.61 8.14 -7.61
N ASN A 176 3.19 7.71 -6.42
CA ASN A 176 4.07 7.67 -5.25
C ASN A 176 5.00 6.47 -5.40
N ALA A 177 6.31 6.63 -5.19
CA ALA A 177 7.26 5.53 -5.37
C ALA A 177 8.56 5.70 -4.59
N LEU A 178 9.12 4.57 -4.15
CA LEU A 178 10.53 4.43 -3.77
C LEU A 178 11.30 3.84 -4.95
N ILE A 179 12.38 4.50 -5.38
CA ILE A 179 13.22 4.06 -6.48
C ILE A 179 14.57 3.60 -5.91
N PHE A 180 15.02 2.40 -6.25
CA PHE A 180 16.22 1.81 -5.67
C PHE A 180 16.85 0.75 -6.59
N ARG A 181 18.08 0.36 -6.29
CA ARG A 181 18.84 -0.64 -7.05
C ARG A 181 18.36 -2.05 -6.72
N SER A 182 18.41 -2.94 -7.70
CA SER A 182 17.96 -4.34 -7.53
C SER A 182 18.97 -5.23 -6.81
N ASP A 183 20.19 -4.76 -6.57
CA ASP A 183 21.27 -5.52 -5.89
C ASP A 183 20.96 -5.88 -4.42
N ILE A 184 19.98 -5.22 -3.82
CA ILE A 184 19.55 -5.51 -2.44
C ILE A 184 18.52 -6.64 -2.34
N LEU A 185 17.92 -7.08 -3.45
CA LEU A 185 16.81 -8.04 -3.42
C LEU A 185 17.19 -9.41 -2.85
N GLU A 186 18.42 -9.86 -3.08
CA GLU A 186 18.91 -11.16 -2.60
C GLU A 186 19.38 -11.13 -1.14
N ARG A 187 19.34 -9.97 -0.48
CA ARG A 187 19.70 -9.88 0.93
C ARG A 187 18.72 -10.69 1.79
N PRO A 188 19.23 -11.55 2.70
CA PRO A 188 18.37 -12.32 3.57
C PRO A 188 17.64 -11.43 4.57
N MET A 189 16.36 -11.65 4.77
CA MET A 189 15.60 -10.96 5.83
C MET A 189 16.08 -11.44 7.21
N PRO A 190 16.34 -10.52 8.17
CA PRO A 190 16.83 -10.91 9.50
C PRO A 190 15.87 -11.80 10.28
N ALA A 191 14.57 -11.58 10.12
CA ALA A 191 13.51 -12.33 10.82
C ALA A 191 12.89 -13.45 9.97
N ARG A 192 13.59 -13.92 8.91
CA ARG A 192 13.07 -14.95 8.00
C ARG A 192 12.61 -16.21 8.73
N ASP A 193 11.38 -16.62 8.48
CA ASP A 193 10.74 -17.83 9.01
C ASP A 193 9.66 -18.30 8.03
N LEU A 194 9.97 -19.36 7.27
CA LEU A 194 9.07 -19.90 6.24
C LEU A 194 7.77 -20.48 6.82
N GLN A 195 7.82 -21.00 8.05
CA GLN A 195 6.62 -21.54 8.68
C GLN A 195 5.70 -20.39 9.09
N LEU A 196 6.24 -19.35 9.70
CA LEU A 196 5.49 -18.15 10.07
C LEU A 196 4.94 -17.45 8.82
N LEU A 197 5.72 -17.33 7.75
CA LEU A 197 5.26 -16.78 6.47
C LEU A 197 4.03 -17.52 5.96
N THR A 198 4.08 -18.86 5.93
CA THR A 198 2.96 -19.68 5.45
C THR A 198 1.70 -19.48 6.31
N VAL A 199 1.87 -19.42 7.63
CA VAL A 199 0.75 -19.18 8.56
C VAL A 199 0.15 -17.80 8.32
N MET A 200 0.98 -16.75 8.21
CA MET A 200 0.50 -15.37 8.00
C MET A 200 -0.24 -15.23 6.66
N GLN A 201 0.30 -15.80 5.57
CA GLN A 201 -0.36 -15.80 4.26
C GLN A 201 -1.73 -16.49 4.32
N THR A 202 -1.77 -17.70 4.92
CA THR A 202 -3.03 -18.44 5.08
C THR A 202 -4.06 -17.66 5.92
N CYS A 203 -3.62 -17.01 6.99
CA CYS A 203 -4.49 -16.17 7.82
C CYS A 203 -5.03 -14.97 7.03
N MET A 204 -4.19 -14.27 6.27
CA MET A 204 -4.63 -13.14 5.45
C MET A 204 -5.64 -13.55 4.38
N GLU A 205 -5.42 -14.66 3.70
CA GLU A 205 -6.35 -15.21 2.71
C GLU A 205 -7.72 -15.55 3.33
N LYS A 206 -7.73 -16.08 4.56
CA LYS A 206 -8.97 -16.44 5.27
C LYS A 206 -9.68 -15.25 5.92
N LEU A 207 -8.93 -14.30 6.47
CA LEU A 207 -9.45 -13.14 7.20
C LEU A 207 -9.64 -11.91 6.31
N GLY A 208 -8.97 -11.89 5.17
CA GLY A 208 -9.10 -10.83 4.17
C GLY A 208 -10.57 -10.64 3.79
N PRO A 209 -10.93 -9.52 3.17
CA PRO A 209 -12.26 -9.38 2.64
C PRO A 209 -12.48 -10.58 1.73
N SER A 210 -13.36 -11.48 2.17
CA SER A 210 -13.76 -12.59 1.33
C SER A 210 -14.30 -11.92 0.07
N SER A 211 -13.59 -12.11 -1.04
CA SER A 211 -14.02 -11.63 -2.36
C SER A 211 -15.41 -12.17 -2.75
N GLN A 212 -16.03 -12.93 -1.86
CA GLN A 212 -17.35 -13.53 -2.02
C GLN A 212 -18.51 -12.63 -1.58
N ALA A 213 -18.28 -11.52 -0.85
CA ALA A 213 -19.39 -10.78 -0.26
C ALA A 213 -19.70 -9.41 -0.89
N ALA A 214 -18.79 -8.81 -1.66
CA ALA A 214 -19.03 -7.47 -2.20
C ALA A 214 -18.94 -7.37 -3.74
N ASP A 215 -18.06 -8.14 -4.42
CA ASP A 215 -17.85 -7.95 -5.85
C ASP A 215 -17.65 -9.24 -6.67
N GLY A 216 -17.89 -10.41 -6.18
CA GLY A 216 -17.85 -11.67 -6.95
C GLY A 216 -16.61 -11.82 -7.87
N LEU A 217 -16.71 -12.66 -8.88
CA LEU A 217 -15.69 -12.79 -9.93
C LEU A 217 -15.55 -11.50 -10.75
N PHE A 218 -16.64 -10.76 -10.94
CA PHE A 218 -16.67 -9.49 -11.66
C PHE A 218 -15.77 -8.43 -11.04
N GLY A 219 -15.82 -8.24 -9.71
CA GLY A 219 -14.96 -7.30 -9.01
C GLY A 219 -13.47 -7.69 -9.09
N ARG A 220 -13.17 -8.99 -9.05
CA ARG A 220 -11.81 -9.51 -9.24
C ARG A 220 -11.27 -9.23 -10.64
N ILE A 221 -12.12 -9.39 -11.66
CA ILE A 221 -11.79 -9.07 -13.06
C ILE A 221 -11.49 -7.58 -13.20
N ARG A 222 -12.36 -6.70 -12.68
CA ARG A 222 -12.14 -5.25 -12.72
C ARG A 222 -10.85 -4.83 -12.00
N ALA A 223 -10.58 -5.41 -10.85
CA ALA A 223 -9.33 -5.15 -10.12
C ALA A 223 -8.09 -5.57 -10.93
N ALA A 224 -8.12 -6.76 -11.54
CA ALA A 224 -7.02 -7.25 -12.36
C ALA A 224 -6.79 -6.38 -13.62
N ILE A 225 -7.87 -5.92 -14.26
CA ILE A 225 -7.77 -4.98 -15.40
C ILE A 225 -7.13 -3.68 -14.94
N ARG A 226 -7.61 -3.06 -13.86
CA ARG A 226 -7.07 -1.80 -13.32
C ARG A 226 -5.60 -1.88 -12.95
N MET A 227 -5.16 -3.00 -12.40
CA MET A 227 -3.75 -3.22 -12.07
C MET A 227 -2.83 -3.22 -13.29
N ARG A 228 -3.33 -3.64 -14.45
CA ARG A 228 -2.54 -3.71 -15.69
C ARG A 228 -2.66 -2.49 -16.58
N LEU A 229 -3.71 -1.69 -16.45
CA LEU A 229 -3.95 -0.49 -17.27
C LEU A 229 -2.74 0.44 -17.42
N PRO A 230 -1.93 0.71 -16.37
CA PRO A 230 -0.75 1.56 -16.52
C PRO A 230 0.34 1.01 -17.45
N GLY A 231 0.29 -0.31 -17.76
CA GLY A 231 1.18 -0.96 -18.73
C GLY A 231 0.57 -1.10 -20.14
N GLY A 232 -0.60 -0.52 -20.38
CA GLY A 232 -1.41 -0.66 -21.58
C GLY A 232 -2.65 -1.52 -21.34
N TYR A 233 -3.55 -1.60 -22.34
CA TYR A 233 -4.75 -2.44 -22.23
C TYR A 233 -4.36 -3.92 -22.14
N PRO A 234 -4.66 -4.60 -21.02
CA PRO A 234 -4.36 -6.02 -20.89
C PRO A 234 -5.25 -6.85 -21.84
N SER A 235 -4.76 -7.99 -22.29
CA SER A 235 -5.61 -8.94 -23.02
C SER A 235 -6.49 -9.75 -22.06
N LEU A 236 -7.59 -10.30 -22.59
CA LEU A 236 -8.50 -11.15 -21.82
C LEU A 236 -7.78 -12.41 -21.29
N GLU A 237 -6.82 -12.94 -22.06
CA GLU A 237 -5.99 -14.08 -21.68
C GLU A 237 -5.05 -13.73 -20.51
N GLN A 238 -4.50 -12.51 -20.48
CA GLN A 238 -3.66 -12.04 -19.39
C GLN A 238 -4.44 -11.93 -18.07
N ILE A 239 -5.65 -11.41 -18.13
CA ILE A 239 -6.54 -11.33 -16.96
C ILE A 239 -6.97 -12.74 -16.49
N ALA A 240 -7.32 -13.61 -17.42
CA ALA A 240 -7.69 -14.99 -17.12
C ALA A 240 -6.53 -15.74 -16.45
N HIS A 241 -5.31 -15.55 -16.94
CA HIS A 241 -4.10 -16.12 -16.35
C HIS A 241 -3.87 -15.61 -14.93
N ASP A 242 -3.96 -14.31 -14.69
CA ASP A 242 -3.76 -13.68 -13.37
C ASP A 242 -4.77 -14.20 -12.33
N LEU A 243 -6.02 -14.40 -12.77
CA LEU A 243 -7.10 -14.89 -11.91
C LEU A 243 -7.15 -16.43 -11.83
N ARG A 244 -6.29 -17.14 -12.57
CA ARG A 244 -6.25 -18.61 -12.68
C ARG A 244 -7.60 -19.20 -13.09
N ILE A 245 -8.26 -18.59 -14.07
CA ILE A 245 -9.54 -19.02 -14.64
C ILE A 245 -9.45 -19.07 -16.17
N SER A 246 -10.44 -19.66 -16.82
CA SER A 246 -10.47 -19.66 -18.29
C SER A 246 -10.89 -18.30 -18.87
N PRO A 247 -10.39 -17.90 -20.05
CA PRO A 247 -10.87 -16.69 -20.75
C PRO A 247 -12.38 -16.66 -20.94
N GLY A 248 -12.99 -17.80 -21.23
CA GLY A 248 -14.44 -17.93 -21.37
C GLY A 248 -15.21 -17.69 -20.05
N ALA A 249 -14.58 -17.93 -18.89
CA ALA A 249 -15.18 -17.58 -17.59
C ALA A 249 -15.16 -16.07 -17.37
N VAL A 250 -14.06 -15.38 -17.72
CA VAL A 250 -13.98 -13.92 -17.69
C VAL A 250 -15.07 -13.30 -18.57
N GLN A 251 -15.23 -13.81 -19.79
CA GLN A 251 -16.18 -13.27 -20.76
C GLN A 251 -17.64 -13.47 -20.33
N ARG A 252 -17.98 -14.63 -19.77
CA ARG A 252 -19.33 -14.89 -19.22
C ARG A 252 -19.66 -13.96 -18.07
N GLU A 253 -18.74 -13.81 -17.11
CA GLU A 253 -18.94 -12.96 -15.96
C GLU A 253 -19.17 -11.47 -16.35
N LEU A 254 -18.41 -10.97 -17.32
CA LEU A 254 -18.63 -9.64 -17.87
C LEU A 254 -20.00 -9.51 -18.54
N SER A 255 -20.40 -10.51 -19.32
CA SER A 255 -21.71 -10.54 -19.99
C SER A 255 -22.87 -10.57 -19.00
N ASP A 256 -22.77 -11.34 -17.92
CA ASP A 256 -23.78 -11.45 -16.86
C ASP A 256 -24.00 -10.12 -16.14
N HIS A 257 -22.98 -9.25 -16.12
CA HIS A 257 -23.06 -7.91 -15.56
C HIS A 257 -23.32 -6.81 -16.61
N SER A 258 -23.74 -7.20 -17.83
CA SER A 258 -24.00 -6.27 -18.94
C SER A 258 -22.83 -5.33 -19.26
N ALA A 259 -21.59 -5.77 -19.00
CA ALA A 259 -20.37 -5.04 -19.23
C ALA A 259 -19.57 -5.69 -20.37
N THR A 260 -18.93 -4.88 -21.21
CA THR A 260 -17.93 -5.37 -22.14
C THR A 260 -16.53 -5.30 -21.52
N TYR A 261 -15.57 -6.01 -22.11
CA TYR A 261 -14.17 -5.96 -21.66
C TYR A 261 -13.59 -4.52 -21.71
N LYS A 262 -14.17 -3.63 -22.53
CA LYS A 262 -13.77 -2.21 -22.61
C LYS A 262 -14.42 -1.36 -21.52
N ASP A 263 -15.52 -1.80 -20.93
CA ASP A 263 -16.29 -1.08 -19.90
C ASP A 263 -15.86 -1.47 -18.48
N ALA A 264 -15.10 -2.55 -18.32
CA ALA A 264 -14.65 -3.09 -17.04
C ALA A 264 -13.29 -2.49 -16.59
#